data_07abc792cb82668a570e2036d8f70c5b
#
_entry.id   07abc792cb82668a570e2036d8f70c5b
#
_cell.length_a   1.000
_cell.length_b   1.000
_cell.length_c   1.000
_cell.angle_alpha   90.00
_cell.angle_beta   90.00
_cell.angle_gamma   90.00
#
_symmetry.space_group_name_H-M   'P 1'
#
loop_
_entity.id
_entity.type
_entity.pdbx_description
1 polymer ?
#
loop_
_entity_poly.entity_id
_entity_poly.type
_entity_poly.pdbx_seq_one_letter_code
_entity_poly.pdbx_strand_id
1 'polypeptide(L)'
;MTPSAAREYFAHALSAFPGDTVLFPLKCGFGAALVAAAVHGSDLGAAALRSGNPALAAQRTFISPSGHFRILFDTEGVDAPALTDADWNGVPDYIDTVALSFDRAWRVEIDSLGYIAPPASTAGSPYYDVRVRDLAGTMYGQTLFGDSLRAGVPNPTYRTSIEVDNNYSEWKGFRTVGVAALEVTAAHEFHHAIQLGSYGFWSDDIYFYELTSTWMEDVVFPGVNDFFNYLPSFFSRPELPFTASNGYAEYGRCVFGKFIEQRFGAGVMRSAWGNIPSERPLKALGDALSTVGTSFVREMTEFWIWNLFTGYRAQPGRYYAEAALFPLVKFEHANPFVPPSAVMRGTGQPLSSHFLNSFSGSDTLSVVLCNVDEAAAEADRYAAQEFELSLKAPDGSSGVGNLSVSLTSGDRRAWWDRSFAGASPAGSPLASPYPNPFHPDGHRTVLIPLPSTFSGNVELSLYDASLELVLRRSVSADVRKGLYTGLNGVAWDGKDDKGKIVSTGVYWYIAESVGVVQRGKIAVVR
;
A
#
# COMPACT_ATOMS: atom_id res chain seq x y z
N MET A 1 10.69 -17.93 -10.36
CA MET A 1 10.45 -18.29 -8.94
C MET A 1 10.55 -19.81 -8.80
N THR A 2 11.29 -20.32 -7.81
CA THR A 2 11.31 -21.76 -7.54
C THR A 2 10.01 -22.17 -6.83
N PRO A 3 9.56 -23.46 -6.92
CA PRO A 3 8.39 -23.92 -6.17
C PRO A 3 8.49 -23.68 -4.65
N SER A 4 9.71 -23.62 -4.11
CA SER A 4 9.97 -23.28 -2.71
C SER A 4 9.66 -21.81 -2.42
N ALA A 5 10.17 -20.88 -3.22
CA ALA A 5 9.93 -19.45 -3.07
C ALA A 5 8.43 -19.10 -3.25
N ALA A 6 7.73 -19.84 -4.09
CA ALA A 6 6.30 -19.71 -4.28
C ALA A 6 5.51 -20.15 -3.03
N ARG A 7 5.92 -21.27 -2.39
CA ARG A 7 5.31 -21.73 -1.13
C ARG A 7 5.59 -20.78 0.02
N GLU A 8 6.79 -20.22 0.08
CA GLU A 8 7.14 -19.21 1.06
C GLU A 8 6.32 -17.93 0.88
N TYR A 9 6.13 -17.46 -0.34
CA TYR A 9 5.27 -16.30 -0.64
C TYR A 9 3.85 -16.50 -0.06
N PHE A 10 3.22 -17.65 -0.30
CA PHE A 10 1.89 -17.95 0.26
C PHE A 10 1.90 -18.17 1.77
N ALA A 11 2.91 -18.84 2.31
CA ALA A 11 3.02 -19.03 3.75
C ALA A 11 3.17 -17.68 4.49
N HIS A 12 3.93 -16.74 3.92
CA HIS A 12 4.07 -15.40 4.47
C HIS A 12 2.82 -14.54 4.25
N ALA A 13 2.14 -14.63 3.11
CA ALA A 13 0.87 -13.96 2.88
C ALA A 13 -0.20 -14.41 3.89
N LEU A 14 -0.26 -15.70 4.22
CA LEU A 14 -1.18 -16.24 5.22
C LEU A 14 -0.77 -15.92 6.66
N SER A 15 0.52 -15.71 6.93
CA SER A 15 1.05 -15.40 8.28
C SER A 15 1.08 -13.91 8.60
N ALA A 16 0.90 -13.03 7.62
CA ALA A 16 1.01 -11.58 7.78
C ALA A 16 -0.07 -10.98 8.71
N PHE A 17 -1.15 -11.73 8.98
CA PHE A 17 -2.21 -11.34 9.92
C PHE A 17 -2.49 -12.46 10.93
N PRO A 18 -1.64 -12.68 11.94
CA PRO A 18 -1.97 -13.61 13.01
C PRO A 18 -3.14 -13.05 13.83
N GLY A 19 -4.33 -13.56 13.59
CA GLY A 19 -5.54 -13.25 14.36
C GLY A 19 -6.79 -12.84 13.58
N ASP A 20 -6.70 -12.49 12.29
CA ASP A 20 -7.87 -12.27 11.44
C ASP A 20 -8.09 -13.48 10.53
N THR A 21 -9.09 -14.28 10.87
CA THR A 21 -9.57 -15.39 10.02
C THR A 21 -10.45 -14.90 8.86
N VAL A 22 -10.54 -13.60 8.61
CA VAL A 22 -11.26 -13.04 7.48
C VAL A 22 -10.32 -13.04 6.28
N LEU A 23 -10.53 -13.97 5.36
CA LEU A 23 -9.92 -13.98 4.04
C LEU A 23 -10.45 -12.76 3.27
N PHE A 24 -9.67 -11.71 3.19
CA PHE A 24 -9.97 -10.60 2.28
C PHE A 24 -9.58 -10.99 0.86
N PRO A 25 -10.30 -10.49 -0.17
CA PRO A 25 -9.88 -10.62 -1.55
C PRO A 25 -8.44 -10.13 -1.74
N LEU A 26 -7.64 -10.88 -2.50
CA LEU A 26 -6.32 -10.43 -2.91
C LEU A 26 -6.47 -9.19 -3.79
N LYS A 27 -5.55 -8.25 -3.70
CA LYS A 27 -5.55 -7.07 -4.56
C LYS A 27 -5.43 -7.47 -6.02
N CYS A 28 -4.49 -8.37 -6.31
CA CYS A 28 -4.18 -8.84 -7.64
C CYS A 28 -3.89 -10.35 -7.63
N GLY A 29 -4.33 -11.04 -8.68
CA GLY A 29 -4.02 -12.46 -8.90
C GLY A 29 -2.62 -12.71 -9.45
N PHE A 30 -1.82 -11.67 -9.72
CA PHE A 30 -0.50 -11.76 -10.34
C PHE A 30 0.45 -12.69 -9.56
N GLY A 31 0.58 -12.52 -8.24
CA GLY A 31 1.38 -13.41 -7.41
C GLY A 31 0.90 -14.86 -7.45
N ALA A 32 -0.41 -15.10 -7.46
CA ALA A 32 -1.00 -16.45 -7.56
C ALA A 32 -0.74 -17.08 -8.93
N ALA A 33 -0.87 -16.30 -10.02
CA ALA A 33 -0.59 -16.75 -11.38
C ALA A 33 0.88 -17.16 -11.55
N LEU A 34 1.81 -16.43 -10.92
CA LEU A 34 3.24 -16.77 -10.91
C LEU A 34 3.54 -18.10 -10.23
N VAL A 35 2.91 -18.35 -9.10
CA VAL A 35 3.06 -19.62 -8.39
C VAL A 35 2.52 -20.77 -9.23
N ALA A 36 1.35 -20.60 -9.82
CA ALA A 36 0.76 -21.58 -10.70
C ALA A 36 1.68 -21.88 -11.90
N ALA A 37 2.24 -20.85 -12.54
CA ALA A 37 3.20 -20.99 -13.64
C ALA A 37 4.50 -21.69 -13.21
N ALA A 38 5.01 -21.42 -11.99
CA ALA A 38 6.22 -22.04 -11.47
C ALA A 38 6.02 -23.52 -11.07
N VAL A 39 4.81 -23.90 -10.61
CA VAL A 39 4.50 -25.27 -10.16
C VAL A 39 4.16 -26.20 -11.33
N HIS A 40 3.52 -25.69 -12.37
CA HIS A 40 2.97 -26.51 -13.45
C HIS A 40 3.64 -26.33 -14.81
N GLY A 41 4.64 -25.46 -14.92
CA GLY A 41 5.30 -25.14 -16.20
C GLY A 41 4.47 -24.21 -17.08
N SER A 42 5.05 -23.78 -18.20
CA SER A 42 4.47 -22.78 -19.11
C SER A 42 3.11 -23.15 -19.78
N ASP A 43 2.59 -24.35 -19.54
CA ASP A 43 1.33 -24.82 -20.15
C ASP A 43 0.05 -24.28 -19.47
N LEU A 44 0.18 -23.58 -18.35
CA LEU A 44 -1.00 -23.05 -17.62
C LEU A 44 -1.67 -21.86 -18.31
N GLY A 45 -0.91 -21.04 -19.04
CA GLY A 45 -1.49 -19.97 -19.85
C GLY A 45 -2.50 -20.51 -20.87
N ALA A 46 -2.18 -21.67 -21.47
CA ALA A 46 -3.07 -22.35 -22.40
C ALA A 46 -4.23 -23.09 -21.70
N ALA A 47 -4.06 -23.54 -20.44
CA ALA A 47 -5.10 -24.22 -19.68
C ALA A 47 -6.13 -23.26 -19.09
N ALA A 48 -5.68 -22.09 -18.59
CA ALA A 48 -6.58 -21.04 -18.09
C ALA A 48 -7.44 -20.45 -19.23
N LEU A 49 -6.86 -20.29 -20.43
CA LEU A 49 -7.59 -19.89 -21.63
C LEU A 49 -8.52 -20.99 -22.15
N ARG A 50 -8.26 -22.26 -21.81
CA ARG A 50 -9.06 -23.44 -22.27
C ARG A 50 -10.10 -23.93 -21.26
N SER A 51 -10.15 -23.41 -20.05
CA SER A 51 -11.25 -23.68 -19.11
C SER A 51 -12.54 -22.96 -19.53
N GLY A 52 -12.71 -22.80 -20.84
CA GLY A 52 -13.97 -22.41 -21.47
C GLY A 52 -15.05 -23.42 -21.11
N ASN A 53 -15.96 -23.00 -20.26
CA ASN A 53 -17.24 -23.66 -20.07
C ASN A 53 -17.90 -23.86 -21.45
N PRO A 54 -18.47 -25.04 -21.81
CA PRO A 54 -19.07 -25.30 -23.11
C PRO A 54 -20.32 -24.48 -23.46
N ALA A 55 -20.71 -23.51 -22.64
CA ALA A 55 -21.79 -22.57 -22.93
C ALA A 55 -21.31 -21.32 -23.71
N LEU A 56 -20.61 -21.52 -24.82
CA LEU A 56 -20.23 -20.42 -25.76
C LEU A 56 -21.42 -19.63 -26.36
N ALA A 57 -22.66 -20.07 -26.12
CA ALA A 57 -23.85 -19.44 -26.70
C ALA A 57 -24.28 -18.11 -26.04
N ALA A 58 -23.78 -17.82 -24.85
CA ALA A 58 -24.17 -16.64 -24.07
C ALA A 58 -23.08 -15.54 -24.00
N GLN A 59 -21.88 -15.76 -24.59
CA GLN A 59 -20.79 -14.79 -24.56
C GLN A 59 -20.99 -13.68 -25.57
N ARG A 60 -20.86 -12.43 -25.12
CA ARG A 60 -20.85 -11.22 -25.97
C ARG A 60 -19.49 -10.52 -25.90
N THR A 61 -19.25 -9.68 -26.90
CA THR A 61 -18.07 -8.83 -26.96
C THR A 61 -18.48 -7.40 -27.21
N PHE A 62 -17.75 -6.46 -26.59
CA PHE A 62 -17.88 -5.04 -26.81
C PHE A 62 -16.50 -4.44 -27.07
N ILE A 63 -16.36 -3.61 -28.09
CA ILE A 63 -15.12 -2.86 -28.34
C ILE A 63 -15.24 -1.52 -27.64
N SER A 64 -14.24 -1.18 -26.82
CA SER A 64 -14.25 0.08 -26.09
C SER A 64 -14.29 1.28 -27.06
N PRO A 65 -14.81 2.42 -26.63
CA PRO A 65 -14.91 3.62 -27.48
C PRO A 65 -13.57 4.07 -28.09
N SER A 66 -12.45 3.85 -27.39
CA SER A 66 -11.12 4.15 -27.94
C SER A 66 -10.65 3.17 -29.02
N GLY A 67 -11.27 2.00 -29.12
CA GLY A 67 -10.88 0.94 -30.04
C GLY A 67 -9.67 0.11 -29.60
N HIS A 68 -9.17 0.30 -28.35
CA HIS A 68 -8.01 -0.45 -27.85
C HIS A 68 -8.37 -1.77 -27.18
N PHE A 69 -9.53 -1.81 -26.50
CA PHE A 69 -9.93 -2.96 -25.71
C PHE A 69 -11.11 -3.70 -26.30
N ARG A 70 -11.05 -5.03 -26.22
CA ARG A 70 -12.18 -5.93 -26.45
C ARG A 70 -12.63 -6.48 -25.11
N ILE A 71 -13.84 -6.08 -24.68
CA ILE A 71 -14.46 -6.52 -23.45
C ILE A 71 -15.28 -7.78 -23.75
N LEU A 72 -14.97 -8.89 -23.08
CA LEU A 72 -15.66 -10.16 -23.18
C LEU A 72 -16.51 -10.38 -21.93
N PHE A 73 -17.75 -10.71 -22.05
CA PHE A 73 -18.65 -10.93 -20.92
C PHE A 73 -19.74 -11.96 -21.27
N ASP A 74 -20.23 -12.66 -20.27
CA ASP A 74 -21.34 -13.58 -20.41
C ASP A 74 -22.65 -12.86 -20.11
N THR A 75 -23.75 -13.29 -20.77
CA THR A 75 -25.08 -12.73 -20.54
C THR A 75 -25.96 -13.61 -19.67
N GLU A 76 -25.46 -14.77 -19.27
CA GLU A 76 -26.12 -15.74 -18.39
C GLU A 76 -25.12 -16.42 -17.46
N GLY A 77 -25.60 -16.97 -16.36
CA GLY A 77 -24.77 -17.72 -15.40
C GLY A 77 -24.08 -16.83 -14.37
N VAL A 78 -23.15 -17.42 -13.63
CA VAL A 78 -22.48 -16.77 -12.49
C VAL A 78 -21.50 -15.69 -12.93
N ASP A 79 -20.94 -15.81 -14.12
CA ASP A 79 -19.97 -14.88 -14.68
C ASP A 79 -20.66 -13.62 -15.29
N ALA A 80 -21.99 -13.64 -15.50
CA ALA A 80 -22.71 -12.52 -16.07
C ALA A 80 -22.70 -11.30 -15.11
N PRO A 81 -22.33 -10.11 -15.60
CA PRO A 81 -22.51 -8.86 -14.84
C PRO A 81 -24.00 -8.46 -14.80
N ALA A 82 -24.33 -7.36 -14.11
CA ALA A 82 -25.63 -6.74 -14.24
C ALA A 82 -25.86 -6.33 -15.71
N LEU A 83 -27.00 -6.74 -16.27
CA LEU A 83 -27.34 -6.50 -17.68
C LEU A 83 -28.25 -5.27 -17.88
N THR A 84 -28.38 -4.41 -16.86
CA THR A 84 -29.10 -3.15 -16.97
C THR A 84 -28.45 -2.29 -18.03
N ASP A 85 -29.28 -1.71 -18.92
CA ASP A 85 -28.90 -0.80 -20.00
C ASP A 85 -29.83 0.41 -19.87
N ALA A 86 -29.46 1.38 -19.06
CA ALA A 86 -30.30 2.50 -18.67
C ALA A 86 -30.34 3.60 -19.77
N ASP A 87 -29.28 3.70 -20.53
CA ASP A 87 -29.17 4.69 -21.63
C ASP A 87 -29.60 4.13 -22.99
N TRP A 88 -29.99 2.83 -23.06
CA TRP A 88 -30.53 2.15 -24.24
C TRP A 88 -29.55 2.11 -25.43
N ASN A 89 -28.26 2.06 -25.17
CA ASN A 89 -27.24 1.97 -26.20
C ASN A 89 -26.99 0.53 -26.71
N GLY A 90 -27.61 -0.48 -26.10
CA GLY A 90 -27.50 -1.90 -26.43
C GLY A 90 -26.33 -2.60 -25.74
N VAL A 91 -25.64 -1.93 -24.80
CA VAL A 91 -24.55 -2.44 -23.98
C VAL A 91 -24.96 -2.31 -22.50
N PRO A 92 -24.71 -3.30 -21.64
CA PRO A 92 -24.97 -3.14 -20.22
C PRO A 92 -24.13 -2.02 -19.60
N ASP A 93 -24.73 -1.19 -18.73
CA ASP A 93 -24.07 -0.07 -18.03
C ASP A 93 -22.75 -0.47 -17.35
N TYR A 94 -22.70 -1.70 -16.80
CA TYR A 94 -21.49 -2.22 -16.21
C TYR A 94 -20.37 -2.41 -17.23
N ILE A 95 -20.68 -2.89 -18.42
CA ILE A 95 -19.71 -3.11 -19.50
C ILE A 95 -19.21 -1.77 -20.06
N ASP A 96 -20.09 -0.77 -20.19
CA ASP A 96 -19.69 0.59 -20.53
C ASP A 96 -18.69 1.14 -19.49
N THR A 97 -18.97 0.93 -18.21
CA THR A 97 -18.09 1.36 -17.13
C THR A 97 -16.72 0.66 -17.20
N VAL A 98 -16.68 -0.66 -17.47
CA VAL A 98 -15.44 -1.40 -17.71
C VAL A 98 -14.66 -0.78 -18.86
N ALA A 99 -15.30 -0.59 -20.02
CA ALA A 99 -14.66 -0.04 -21.21
C ALA A 99 -14.09 1.37 -20.97
N LEU A 100 -14.85 2.24 -20.32
CA LEU A 100 -14.42 3.60 -20.00
C LEU A 100 -13.27 3.64 -18.98
N SER A 101 -13.26 2.73 -18.01
CA SER A 101 -12.18 2.63 -17.02
C SER A 101 -10.87 2.24 -17.68
N PHE A 102 -10.87 1.25 -18.57
CA PHE A 102 -9.68 0.84 -19.32
C PHE A 102 -9.25 1.89 -20.35
N ASP A 103 -10.18 2.56 -21.03
CA ASP A 103 -9.87 3.65 -21.95
C ASP A 103 -9.22 4.84 -21.20
N ARG A 104 -9.61 5.08 -19.96
CA ARG A 104 -8.97 6.09 -19.12
C ARG A 104 -7.55 5.66 -18.71
N ALA A 105 -7.36 4.40 -18.32
CA ALA A 105 -6.03 3.86 -18.01
C ALA A 105 -5.10 4.00 -19.23
N TRP A 106 -5.54 3.60 -20.41
CA TRP A 106 -4.77 3.80 -21.65
C TRP A 106 -4.37 5.25 -21.87
N ARG A 107 -5.35 6.17 -21.82
CA ARG A 107 -5.10 7.60 -22.05
C ARG A 107 -4.07 8.17 -21.08
N VAL A 108 -4.11 7.77 -19.81
CA VAL A 108 -3.17 8.27 -18.81
C VAL A 108 -1.81 7.59 -18.97
N GLU A 109 -1.77 6.27 -19.02
CA GLU A 109 -0.53 5.53 -18.99
C GLU A 109 0.23 5.58 -20.33
N ILE A 110 -0.48 5.42 -21.44
CA ILE A 110 0.15 5.40 -22.77
C ILE A 110 0.26 6.82 -23.34
N ASP A 111 -0.89 7.52 -23.48
CA ASP A 111 -0.90 8.77 -24.22
C ASP A 111 -0.28 9.94 -23.43
N SER A 112 -0.48 9.97 -22.09
CA SER A 112 0.00 11.07 -21.26
C SER A 112 1.37 10.81 -20.66
N LEU A 113 1.59 9.62 -20.04
CA LEU A 113 2.87 9.28 -19.39
C LEU A 113 3.90 8.69 -20.36
N GLY A 114 3.46 8.18 -21.53
CA GLY A 114 4.33 7.67 -22.57
C GLY A 114 4.92 6.29 -22.28
N TYR A 115 4.22 5.44 -21.53
CA TYR A 115 4.58 4.03 -21.45
C TYR A 115 4.38 3.36 -22.83
N ILE A 116 5.13 2.29 -23.08
CA ILE A 116 4.99 1.53 -24.32
C ILE A 116 3.75 0.64 -24.20
N ALA A 117 2.81 0.78 -25.13
CA ALA A 117 1.58 -0.01 -25.12
C ALA A 117 1.88 -1.52 -25.13
N PRO A 118 1.12 -2.32 -24.35
CA PRO A 118 1.26 -3.77 -24.38
C PRO A 118 0.86 -4.33 -25.75
N PRO A 119 1.44 -5.45 -26.20
CA PRO A 119 0.97 -6.12 -27.40
C PRO A 119 -0.45 -6.63 -27.22
N ALA A 120 -1.22 -6.71 -28.31
CA ALA A 120 -2.55 -7.31 -28.28
C ALA A 120 -2.53 -8.72 -27.67
N SER A 121 -3.59 -9.08 -26.93
CA SER A 121 -3.66 -10.35 -26.19
C SER A 121 -3.53 -11.58 -27.09
N THR A 122 -4.01 -11.50 -28.31
CA THR A 122 -3.95 -12.58 -29.31
C THR A 122 -3.16 -12.11 -30.53
N ALA A 123 -2.28 -12.95 -31.07
CA ALA A 123 -1.54 -12.66 -32.28
C ALA A 123 -2.48 -12.38 -33.46
N GLY A 124 -2.25 -11.26 -34.16
CA GLY A 124 -3.07 -10.83 -35.29
C GLY A 124 -4.37 -10.11 -34.90
N SER A 125 -4.72 -10.01 -33.62
CA SER A 125 -5.79 -9.14 -33.12
C SER A 125 -5.30 -7.70 -33.02
N PRO A 126 -6.14 -6.68 -33.30
CA PRO A 126 -5.80 -5.30 -32.98
C PRO A 126 -6.14 -4.91 -31.53
N TYR A 127 -6.82 -5.79 -30.78
CA TYR A 127 -7.40 -5.47 -29.48
C TYR A 127 -6.63 -6.13 -28.33
N TYR A 128 -6.64 -5.46 -27.17
CA TYR A 128 -6.30 -6.03 -25.90
C TYR A 128 -7.56 -6.59 -25.21
N ASP A 129 -7.51 -7.83 -24.73
CA ASP A 129 -8.68 -8.55 -24.20
C ASP A 129 -8.85 -8.33 -22.70
N VAL A 130 -10.02 -7.90 -22.29
CA VAL A 130 -10.48 -7.80 -20.90
C VAL A 130 -11.71 -8.67 -20.75
N ARG A 131 -11.68 -9.62 -19.81
CA ARG A 131 -12.79 -10.50 -19.51
C ARG A 131 -13.46 -10.13 -18.19
N VAL A 132 -14.76 -9.96 -18.22
CA VAL A 132 -15.59 -9.77 -17.03
C VAL A 132 -16.12 -11.12 -16.59
N ARG A 133 -15.90 -11.48 -15.31
CA ARG A 133 -16.38 -12.74 -14.72
C ARG A 133 -16.48 -12.67 -13.21
N ASP A 134 -17.17 -13.63 -12.60
CA ASP A 134 -17.17 -13.78 -11.14
C ASP A 134 -15.82 -14.33 -10.64
N LEU A 135 -15.05 -13.51 -9.96
CA LEU A 135 -13.81 -13.92 -9.28
C LEU A 135 -14.07 -14.45 -7.85
N ALA A 136 -15.34 -14.69 -7.52
CA ALA A 136 -15.82 -15.29 -6.28
C ALA A 136 -15.34 -14.59 -5.00
N GLY A 137 -15.00 -13.29 -5.08
CA GLY A 137 -14.43 -12.54 -3.96
C GLY A 137 -13.04 -12.98 -3.53
N THR A 138 -12.30 -13.69 -4.40
CA THR A 138 -10.92 -14.13 -4.10
C THR A 138 -9.90 -13.06 -4.44
N MET A 139 -10.17 -12.22 -5.44
CA MET A 139 -9.28 -11.14 -5.90
C MET A 139 -10.07 -10.06 -6.62
N TYR A 140 -9.50 -8.86 -6.74
CA TYR A 140 -10.11 -7.75 -7.50
C TYR A 140 -9.99 -7.98 -9.01
N GLY A 141 -8.80 -8.37 -9.47
CA GLY A 141 -8.50 -8.66 -10.86
C GLY A 141 -7.27 -9.54 -10.99
N GLN A 142 -6.95 -9.86 -12.23
CA GLN A 142 -5.68 -10.54 -12.55
C GLN A 142 -5.26 -10.30 -13.99
N THR A 143 -3.96 -10.18 -14.19
CA THR A 143 -3.32 -10.18 -15.49
C THR A 143 -2.75 -11.56 -15.78
N LEU A 144 -3.29 -12.22 -16.78
CA LEU A 144 -2.97 -13.60 -17.16
C LEU A 144 -1.83 -13.61 -18.17
N PHE A 145 -0.88 -14.52 -17.97
CA PHE A 145 0.22 -14.76 -18.91
C PHE A 145 -0.27 -15.59 -20.11
N GLY A 146 0.00 -15.11 -21.30
CA GLY A 146 -0.19 -15.81 -22.57
C GLY A 146 1.15 -16.24 -23.18
N ASP A 147 1.23 -16.15 -24.50
CA ASP A 147 2.43 -16.55 -25.25
C ASP A 147 3.65 -15.70 -24.88
N SER A 148 4.80 -16.36 -24.70
CA SER A 148 6.07 -15.65 -24.55
C SER A 148 6.48 -15.02 -25.88
N LEU A 149 6.76 -13.72 -25.85
CA LEU A 149 7.22 -12.95 -27.00
C LEU A 149 8.75 -12.90 -27.10
N ARG A 150 9.42 -12.96 -25.96
CA ARG A 150 10.88 -12.96 -25.84
C ARG A 150 11.29 -14.00 -24.79
N ALA A 151 11.40 -15.24 -25.24
CA ALA A 151 11.81 -16.35 -24.38
C ALA A 151 13.35 -16.45 -24.28
N GLY A 152 13.84 -17.19 -23.27
CA GLY A 152 15.27 -17.51 -23.12
C GLY A 152 16.16 -16.36 -22.65
N VAL A 153 15.57 -15.29 -22.14
CA VAL A 153 16.25 -14.16 -21.48
C VAL A 153 15.86 -14.08 -20.00
N PRO A 154 16.65 -13.42 -19.14
CA PRO A 154 16.34 -13.32 -17.72
C PRO A 154 15.02 -12.57 -17.41
N ASN A 155 14.58 -11.70 -18.32
CA ASN A 155 13.36 -10.90 -18.21
C ASN A 155 12.48 -11.06 -19.47
N PRO A 156 11.83 -12.21 -19.66
CA PRO A 156 10.98 -12.47 -20.83
C PRO A 156 9.79 -11.50 -20.88
N THR A 157 9.28 -11.27 -22.08
CA THR A 157 8.01 -10.55 -22.30
C THR A 157 6.92 -11.50 -22.74
N TYR A 158 5.66 -11.13 -22.47
CA TYR A 158 4.52 -12.00 -22.71
C TYR A 158 3.37 -11.22 -23.36
N ARG A 159 2.56 -11.91 -24.17
CA ARG A 159 1.19 -11.48 -24.37
C ARG A 159 0.43 -11.70 -23.09
N THR A 160 -0.50 -10.83 -22.80
CA THR A 160 -1.31 -10.93 -21.59
C THR A 160 -2.77 -10.65 -21.92
N SER A 161 -3.66 -11.03 -21.01
CA SER A 161 -5.07 -10.63 -20.98
C SER A 161 -5.47 -10.35 -19.55
N ILE A 162 -6.54 -9.59 -19.34
CA ILE A 162 -6.99 -9.20 -18.00
C ILE A 162 -8.33 -9.85 -17.70
N GLU A 163 -8.51 -10.25 -16.44
CA GLU A 163 -9.83 -10.60 -15.88
C GLU A 163 -10.17 -9.64 -14.74
N VAL A 164 -11.42 -9.20 -14.69
CA VAL A 164 -11.97 -8.32 -13.65
C VAL A 164 -13.27 -8.90 -13.09
N ASP A 165 -13.56 -8.63 -11.81
CA ASP A 165 -14.80 -9.10 -11.18
C ASP A 165 -16.04 -8.48 -11.83
N ASN A 166 -17.15 -9.21 -11.82
CA ASN A 166 -18.39 -8.82 -12.49
C ASN A 166 -19.29 -7.87 -11.68
N ASN A 167 -18.94 -7.51 -10.44
CA ASN A 167 -19.79 -6.62 -9.64
C ASN A 167 -19.11 -5.90 -8.47
N TYR A 168 -17.96 -6.35 -7.96
CA TYR A 168 -17.26 -5.81 -6.78
C TYR A 168 -18.18 -5.52 -5.58
N SER A 169 -19.05 -6.45 -5.27
CA SER A 169 -20.05 -6.26 -4.23
C SER A 169 -19.47 -6.39 -2.82
N GLU A 170 -20.01 -5.63 -1.88
CA GLU A 170 -19.56 -5.61 -0.48
C GLU A 170 -19.63 -7.00 0.19
N TRP A 171 -20.66 -7.78 -0.13
CA TRP A 171 -20.83 -9.12 0.45
C TRP A 171 -19.75 -10.13 0.05
N LYS A 172 -19.00 -9.86 -1.04
CA LYS A 172 -17.82 -10.64 -1.43
C LYS A 172 -16.56 -10.31 -0.59
N GLY A 173 -16.64 -9.32 0.30
CA GLY A 173 -15.54 -8.93 1.20
C GLY A 173 -14.54 -7.93 0.63
N PHE A 174 -14.81 -7.34 -0.52
CA PHE A 174 -14.00 -6.26 -1.07
C PHE A 174 -13.95 -5.05 -0.13
N ARG A 175 -12.78 -4.44 0.02
CA ARG A 175 -12.60 -3.24 0.86
C ARG A 175 -13.05 -1.98 0.15
N THR A 176 -12.70 -1.85 -1.12
CA THR A 176 -13.25 -0.88 -2.06
C THR A 176 -14.25 -1.62 -2.94
N VAL A 177 -15.41 -1.04 -3.21
CA VAL A 177 -16.56 -1.73 -3.82
C VAL A 177 -17.09 -0.97 -5.05
N GLY A 178 -17.85 -1.67 -5.88
CA GLY A 178 -18.53 -1.11 -7.04
C GLY A 178 -17.59 -0.48 -8.06
N VAL A 179 -17.99 0.66 -8.63
CA VAL A 179 -17.25 1.34 -9.70
C VAL A 179 -15.84 1.75 -9.23
N ALA A 180 -15.69 2.24 -8.01
CA ALA A 180 -14.38 2.62 -7.49
C ALA A 180 -13.39 1.46 -7.45
N ALA A 181 -13.85 0.25 -7.12
CA ALA A 181 -13.03 -0.95 -7.17
C ALA A 181 -12.63 -1.31 -8.61
N LEU A 182 -13.58 -1.23 -9.53
CA LEU A 182 -13.33 -1.48 -10.96
C LEU A 182 -12.30 -0.48 -11.53
N GLU A 183 -12.43 0.81 -11.21
CA GLU A 183 -11.54 1.86 -11.68
C GLU A 183 -10.09 1.59 -11.28
N VAL A 184 -9.82 1.36 -9.98
CA VAL A 184 -8.46 1.08 -9.52
C VAL A 184 -7.94 -0.26 -10.05
N THR A 185 -8.80 -1.27 -10.18
CA THR A 185 -8.43 -2.56 -10.76
C THR A 185 -8.04 -2.41 -12.23
N ALA A 186 -8.78 -1.62 -13.01
CA ALA A 186 -8.47 -1.37 -14.42
C ALA A 186 -7.08 -0.73 -14.59
N ALA A 187 -6.75 0.28 -13.77
CA ALA A 187 -5.43 0.90 -13.81
C ALA A 187 -4.33 -0.07 -13.37
N HIS A 188 -4.53 -0.80 -12.29
CA HIS A 188 -3.58 -1.77 -11.74
C HIS A 188 -3.23 -2.88 -12.73
N GLU A 189 -4.25 -3.56 -13.24
CA GLU A 189 -4.06 -4.71 -14.14
C GLU A 189 -3.56 -4.27 -15.51
N PHE A 190 -3.99 -3.10 -16.01
CA PHE A 190 -3.46 -2.57 -17.26
C PHE A 190 -1.99 -2.18 -17.12
N HIS A 191 -1.57 -1.67 -15.96
CA HIS A 191 -0.15 -1.43 -15.71
C HIS A 191 0.65 -2.74 -15.72
N HIS A 192 0.15 -3.83 -15.15
CA HIS A 192 0.78 -5.15 -15.30
C HIS A 192 0.88 -5.62 -16.75
N ALA A 193 -0.15 -5.37 -17.55
CA ALA A 193 -0.10 -5.67 -18.98
C ALA A 193 1.04 -4.93 -19.70
N ILE A 194 1.23 -3.65 -19.38
CA ILE A 194 2.33 -2.82 -19.88
C ILE A 194 3.68 -3.37 -19.43
N GLN A 195 3.85 -3.65 -18.15
CA GLN A 195 5.07 -4.17 -17.55
C GLN A 195 5.52 -5.48 -18.23
N LEU A 196 4.62 -6.44 -18.27
CA LEU A 196 4.88 -7.79 -18.78
C LEU A 196 5.03 -7.83 -20.29
N GLY A 197 4.22 -7.05 -20.99
CA GLY A 197 4.17 -7.06 -22.45
C GLY A 197 5.30 -6.28 -23.10
N SER A 198 5.69 -5.16 -22.50
CA SER A 198 6.56 -4.18 -23.15
C SER A 198 7.95 -4.04 -22.51
N TYR A 199 8.07 -4.29 -21.21
CA TYR A 199 9.33 -4.08 -20.50
C TYR A 199 10.01 -5.37 -20.05
N GLY A 200 9.25 -6.44 -19.78
CA GLY A 200 9.76 -7.74 -19.37
C GLY A 200 9.56 -8.00 -17.89
N PHE A 201 9.86 -9.24 -17.47
CA PHE A 201 9.51 -9.75 -16.17
C PHE A 201 10.71 -10.34 -15.42
N TRP A 202 11.13 -9.65 -14.34
CA TRP A 202 12.10 -10.14 -13.37
C TRP A 202 11.35 -10.83 -12.23
N SER A 203 11.31 -12.16 -12.22
CA SER A 203 10.51 -12.96 -11.29
C SER A 203 10.86 -12.75 -9.81
N ASP A 204 12.06 -12.28 -9.50
CA ASP A 204 12.52 -12.06 -8.13
C ASP A 204 12.18 -10.65 -7.61
N ASP A 205 11.66 -9.78 -8.47
CA ASP A 205 11.44 -8.37 -8.18
C ASP A 205 9.95 -7.97 -8.21
N ILE A 206 9.06 -8.90 -7.84
CA ILE A 206 7.59 -8.70 -7.80
C ILE A 206 7.22 -7.42 -7.04
N TYR A 207 7.97 -7.08 -5.98
CA TYR A 207 7.73 -5.88 -5.19
C TYR A 207 7.63 -4.61 -6.05
N PHE A 208 8.44 -4.50 -7.12
CA PHE A 208 8.46 -3.31 -7.97
C PHE A 208 7.27 -3.27 -8.92
N TYR A 209 6.84 -4.44 -9.39
CA TYR A 209 5.64 -4.57 -10.24
C TYR A 209 4.40 -4.15 -9.47
N GLU A 210 4.19 -4.69 -8.29
CA GLU A 210 3.04 -4.39 -7.44
C GLU A 210 3.05 -2.95 -6.92
N LEU A 211 4.21 -2.46 -6.47
CA LEU A 211 4.40 -1.08 -6.01
C LEU A 211 3.96 -0.08 -7.08
N THR A 212 4.42 -0.29 -8.32
CA THR A 212 4.16 0.67 -9.40
C THR A 212 2.74 0.52 -9.95
N SER A 213 2.16 -0.68 -9.98
CA SER A 213 0.76 -0.87 -10.36
C SER A 213 -0.19 -0.24 -9.34
N THR A 214 0.09 -0.39 -8.03
CA THR A 214 -0.71 0.26 -6.99
C THR A 214 -0.55 1.78 -6.98
N TRP A 215 0.65 2.30 -7.27
CA TRP A 215 0.83 3.74 -7.45
C TRP A 215 0.05 4.26 -8.66
N MET A 216 0.01 3.50 -9.76
CA MET A 216 -0.69 3.88 -10.98
C MET A 216 -2.21 4.02 -10.78
N GLU A 217 -2.79 3.28 -9.83
CA GLU A 217 -4.20 3.45 -9.45
C GLU A 217 -4.53 4.89 -9.06
N ASP A 218 -3.68 5.48 -8.21
CA ASP A 218 -3.85 6.87 -7.76
C ASP A 218 -3.54 7.88 -8.88
N VAL A 219 -2.58 7.59 -9.74
CA VAL A 219 -2.26 8.45 -10.89
C VAL A 219 -3.43 8.50 -11.88
N VAL A 220 -4.06 7.37 -12.16
CA VAL A 220 -5.18 7.27 -13.11
C VAL A 220 -6.48 7.72 -12.46
N PHE A 221 -6.75 7.33 -11.22
CA PHE A 221 -7.99 7.60 -10.48
C PHE A 221 -7.72 8.25 -9.12
N PRO A 222 -7.21 9.49 -9.07
CA PRO A 222 -6.78 10.16 -7.83
C PRO A 222 -7.92 10.41 -6.82
N GLY A 223 -9.18 10.20 -7.23
CA GLY A 223 -10.33 10.26 -6.33
C GLY A 223 -10.62 8.97 -5.59
N VAL A 224 -9.90 7.87 -5.90
CA VAL A 224 -10.12 6.55 -5.29
C VAL A 224 -8.88 6.14 -4.50
N ASN A 225 -8.99 6.20 -3.19
CA ASN A 225 -7.89 5.95 -2.27
C ASN A 225 -7.84 4.48 -1.80
N ASP A 226 -7.97 3.51 -2.71
CA ASP A 226 -7.93 2.08 -2.35
C ASP A 226 -6.60 1.68 -1.70
N PHE A 227 -5.49 2.29 -2.15
CA PHE A 227 -4.17 2.03 -1.60
C PHE A 227 -4.05 2.28 -0.10
N PHE A 228 -4.91 3.11 0.51
CA PHE A 228 -4.95 3.30 1.96
C PHE A 228 -5.20 1.99 2.72
N ASN A 229 -5.87 1.03 2.12
CA ASN A 229 -6.11 -0.28 2.71
C ASN A 229 -4.82 -1.09 2.93
N TYR A 230 -3.75 -0.79 2.21
CA TYR A 230 -2.47 -1.51 2.22
C TYR A 230 -1.37 -0.78 2.99
N LEU A 231 -1.51 0.54 3.21
CA LEU A 231 -0.52 1.35 3.94
C LEU A 231 -0.20 0.80 5.34
N PRO A 232 -1.18 0.33 6.14
CA PRO A 232 -0.89 -0.18 7.47
C PRO A 232 0.08 -1.36 7.48
N SER A 233 0.05 -2.24 6.48
CA SER A 233 0.98 -3.38 6.38
C SER A 233 2.43 -2.95 6.15
N PHE A 234 2.64 -1.85 5.45
CA PHE A 234 3.95 -1.25 5.23
C PHE A 234 4.42 -0.43 6.44
N PHE A 235 3.60 0.52 6.92
CA PHE A 235 3.97 1.42 8.02
C PHE A 235 4.15 0.72 9.37
N SER A 236 3.52 -0.43 9.58
CA SER A 236 3.70 -1.24 10.79
C SER A 236 4.96 -2.11 10.79
N ARG A 237 5.61 -2.27 9.64
CA ARG A 237 6.75 -3.16 9.44
C ARG A 237 7.91 -2.52 8.65
N PRO A 238 8.41 -1.34 9.07
CA PRO A 238 9.51 -0.66 8.39
C PRO A 238 10.84 -1.45 8.42
N GLU A 239 10.95 -2.41 9.33
CA GLU A 239 12.09 -3.33 9.44
C GLU A 239 12.16 -4.36 8.30
N LEU A 240 11.10 -4.53 7.51
CA LEU A 240 11.16 -5.40 6.34
C LEU A 240 11.93 -4.74 5.19
N PRO A 241 12.68 -5.52 4.40
CA PRO A 241 13.35 -4.99 3.21
C PRO A 241 12.37 -4.29 2.28
N PHE A 242 12.78 -3.17 1.70
CA PHE A 242 11.99 -2.49 0.68
C PHE A 242 11.66 -3.43 -0.51
N THR A 243 12.55 -4.36 -0.80
CA THR A 243 12.42 -5.34 -1.90
C THR A 243 11.63 -6.60 -1.53
N ALA A 244 11.14 -6.74 -0.29
CA ALA A 244 10.37 -7.92 0.11
C ALA A 244 8.99 -7.94 -0.53
N SER A 245 8.49 -9.13 -0.84
CA SER A 245 7.10 -9.39 -1.25
C SER A 245 6.51 -10.41 -0.29
N ASN A 246 5.41 -10.06 0.36
CA ASN A 246 4.75 -10.91 1.36
C ASN A 246 3.22 -10.98 1.18
N GLY A 247 2.72 -10.50 0.05
CA GLY A 247 1.30 -10.48 -0.31
C GLY A 247 0.55 -9.22 0.10
N TYR A 248 1.19 -8.28 0.83
CA TYR A 248 0.53 -7.04 1.26
C TYR A 248 1.46 -5.82 1.33
N ALA A 249 2.70 -5.98 1.81
CA ALA A 249 3.60 -4.85 2.02
C ALA A 249 4.04 -4.21 0.69
N GLU A 250 4.15 -4.99 -0.38
CA GLU A 250 4.47 -4.52 -1.73
C GLU A 250 3.45 -3.51 -2.25
N TYR A 251 2.15 -3.71 -1.97
CA TYR A 251 1.10 -2.75 -2.32
C TYR A 251 1.22 -1.46 -1.52
N GLY A 252 1.45 -1.55 -0.21
CA GLY A 252 1.66 -0.37 0.66
C GLY A 252 2.89 0.46 0.29
N ARG A 253 3.87 -0.14 -0.39
CA ARG A 253 5.05 0.57 -0.92
C ARG A 253 4.74 1.51 -2.09
N CYS A 254 3.51 1.54 -2.61
CA CYS A 254 3.07 2.52 -3.60
C CYS A 254 3.36 3.98 -3.17
N VAL A 255 3.46 4.23 -1.85
CA VAL A 255 3.87 5.53 -1.32
C VAL A 255 5.27 5.95 -1.77
N PHE A 256 6.14 5.00 -2.17
CA PHE A 256 7.41 5.35 -2.80
C PHE A 256 7.19 5.93 -4.20
N GLY A 257 6.25 5.40 -4.97
CA GLY A 257 5.84 5.98 -6.25
C GLY A 257 5.32 7.41 -6.07
N LYS A 258 4.44 7.62 -5.07
CA LYS A 258 3.94 8.97 -4.70
C LYS A 258 5.07 9.91 -4.24
N PHE A 259 6.04 9.40 -3.49
CA PHE A 259 7.22 10.15 -3.06
C PHE A 259 8.05 10.62 -4.27
N ILE A 260 8.37 9.72 -5.19
CA ILE A 260 9.13 10.07 -6.41
C ILE A 260 8.35 11.04 -7.29
N GLU A 261 7.05 10.80 -7.49
CA GLU A 261 6.18 11.67 -8.28
C GLU A 261 6.13 13.09 -7.70
N GLN A 262 5.93 13.23 -6.40
CA GLN A 262 5.82 14.55 -5.75
C GLN A 262 7.15 15.31 -5.79
N ARG A 263 8.29 14.63 -5.79
CA ARG A 263 9.62 15.26 -5.84
C ARG A 263 10.10 15.57 -7.25
N PHE A 264 9.83 14.70 -8.20
CA PHE A 264 10.47 14.73 -9.51
C PHE A 264 9.47 14.59 -10.68
N GLY A 265 8.20 14.33 -10.40
CA GLY A 265 7.20 14.01 -11.39
C GLY A 265 7.17 12.52 -11.77
N ALA A 266 6.06 12.07 -12.32
CA ALA A 266 5.82 10.67 -12.70
C ALA A 266 6.79 10.15 -13.78
N GLY A 267 7.41 11.05 -14.54
CA GLY A 267 8.34 10.72 -15.62
C GLY A 267 9.58 9.96 -15.16
N VAL A 268 10.02 10.10 -13.91
CA VAL A 268 11.17 9.34 -13.35
C VAL A 268 10.82 7.84 -13.25
N MET A 269 9.63 7.50 -12.76
CA MET A 269 9.20 6.09 -12.69
C MET A 269 9.04 5.50 -14.09
N ARG A 270 8.48 6.25 -15.03
CA ARG A 270 8.42 5.83 -16.44
C ARG A 270 9.81 5.61 -17.03
N SER A 271 10.80 6.47 -16.69
CA SER A 271 12.18 6.30 -17.13
C SER A 271 12.84 5.06 -16.54
N ALA A 272 12.58 4.76 -15.26
CA ALA A 272 13.02 3.53 -14.63
C ALA A 272 12.46 2.30 -15.38
N TRP A 273 11.19 2.29 -15.72
CA TRP A 273 10.59 1.23 -16.55
C TRP A 273 11.27 1.12 -17.92
N GLY A 274 11.71 2.22 -18.51
CA GLY A 274 12.48 2.22 -19.76
C GLY A 274 13.82 1.46 -19.68
N ASN A 275 14.41 1.34 -18.49
CA ASN A 275 15.66 0.63 -18.25
C ASN A 275 15.45 -0.87 -17.91
N ILE A 276 14.26 -1.28 -17.47
CA ILE A 276 13.91 -2.67 -17.07
C ILE A 276 14.26 -3.72 -18.12
N PRO A 277 14.14 -3.47 -19.45
CA PRO A 277 14.54 -4.47 -20.46
C PRO A 277 15.99 -4.95 -20.35
N SER A 278 16.89 -4.17 -19.76
CA SER A 278 18.32 -4.49 -19.62
C SER A 278 18.80 -4.58 -18.17
N GLU A 279 18.03 -4.09 -17.20
CA GLU A 279 18.47 -3.92 -15.82
C GLU A 279 17.39 -4.33 -14.82
N ARG A 280 17.82 -4.82 -13.65
CA ARG A 280 16.91 -5.09 -12.53
C ARG A 280 16.38 -3.77 -11.93
N PRO A 281 15.22 -3.79 -11.25
CA PRO A 281 14.52 -2.59 -10.80
C PRO A 281 15.33 -1.60 -9.96
N LEU A 282 16.17 -2.06 -9.01
CA LEU A 282 16.95 -1.15 -8.18
C LEU A 282 17.92 -0.33 -9.02
N LYS A 283 18.66 -1.00 -9.91
CA LYS A 283 19.60 -0.33 -10.81
C LYS A 283 18.86 0.58 -11.80
N ALA A 284 17.81 0.07 -12.43
CA ALA A 284 16.96 0.83 -13.37
C ALA A 284 16.42 2.13 -12.74
N LEU A 285 15.99 2.06 -11.48
CA LEU A 285 15.54 3.22 -10.71
C LEU A 285 16.70 4.16 -10.36
N GLY A 286 17.86 3.63 -9.94
CA GLY A 286 19.05 4.41 -9.65
C GLY A 286 19.52 5.20 -10.86
N ASP A 287 19.54 4.59 -12.04
CA ASP A 287 19.91 5.24 -13.31
C ASP A 287 18.88 6.32 -13.69
N ALA A 288 17.58 6.06 -13.53
CA ALA A 288 16.55 7.07 -13.76
C ALA A 288 16.69 8.27 -12.82
N LEU A 289 16.95 8.05 -11.53
CA LEU A 289 17.18 9.11 -10.54
C LEU A 289 18.45 9.92 -10.86
N SER A 290 19.47 9.29 -11.40
CA SER A 290 20.69 9.99 -11.79
C SER A 290 20.46 11.05 -12.86
N THR A 291 19.48 10.84 -13.75
CA THR A 291 19.11 11.79 -14.82
C THR A 291 18.52 13.11 -14.28
N VAL A 292 17.96 13.07 -13.06
CA VAL A 292 17.41 14.25 -12.37
C VAL A 292 18.33 14.79 -11.27
N GLY A 293 19.61 14.36 -11.27
CA GLY A 293 20.66 14.91 -10.42
C GLY A 293 20.66 14.40 -8.98
N THR A 294 20.11 13.22 -8.73
CA THR A 294 20.09 12.58 -7.41
C THR A 294 20.59 11.11 -7.50
N SER A 295 20.46 10.35 -6.40
CA SER A 295 20.82 8.93 -6.35
C SER A 295 19.80 8.13 -5.59
N PHE A 296 19.73 6.82 -5.85
CA PHE A 296 18.83 5.91 -5.14
C PHE A 296 19.05 5.94 -3.63
N VAL A 297 20.30 5.88 -3.17
CA VAL A 297 20.64 5.94 -1.74
C VAL A 297 20.10 7.20 -1.08
N ARG A 298 20.28 8.36 -1.71
CA ARG A 298 19.77 9.63 -1.19
C ARG A 298 18.25 9.63 -1.12
N GLU A 299 17.60 9.19 -2.18
CA GLU A 299 16.12 9.21 -2.22
C GLU A 299 15.51 8.14 -1.31
N MET A 300 16.16 7.01 -1.13
CA MET A 300 15.72 6.01 -0.14
C MET A 300 15.80 6.56 1.29
N THR A 301 16.87 7.30 1.64
CA THR A 301 16.96 7.94 2.96
C THR A 301 15.89 9.02 3.15
N GLU A 302 15.66 9.85 2.15
CA GLU A 302 14.59 10.87 2.19
C GLU A 302 13.20 10.22 2.26
N PHE A 303 12.96 9.14 1.52
CA PHE A 303 11.72 8.38 1.59
C PHE A 303 11.41 7.90 3.00
N TRP A 304 12.38 7.31 3.70
CA TRP A 304 12.19 6.87 5.07
C TRP A 304 11.94 8.04 6.04
N ILE A 305 12.57 9.20 5.80
CA ILE A 305 12.27 10.42 6.56
C ILE A 305 10.81 10.86 6.33
N TRP A 306 10.34 10.84 5.09
CA TRP A 306 8.95 11.21 4.79
C TRP A 306 7.95 10.32 5.54
N ASN A 307 8.25 9.03 5.69
CA ASN A 307 7.42 8.09 6.45
C ASN A 307 7.37 8.37 7.96
N LEU A 308 8.35 9.08 8.54
CA LEU A 308 8.26 9.59 9.91
C LEU A 308 7.16 10.63 10.05
N PHE A 309 7.01 11.49 9.04
CA PHE A 309 6.14 12.68 9.10
C PHE A 309 4.76 12.40 8.49
N THR A 310 4.09 11.38 9.01
CA THR A 310 2.72 10.99 8.65
C THR A 310 1.76 11.11 9.85
N GLY A 311 0.47 11.00 9.60
CA GLY A 311 -0.54 11.12 10.63
C GLY A 311 -0.48 12.48 11.34
N TYR A 312 -0.52 12.46 12.66
CA TYR A 312 -0.42 13.69 13.46
C TYR A 312 0.96 14.37 13.39
N ARG A 313 2.01 13.68 12.87
CA ARG A 313 3.34 14.25 12.64
C ARG A 313 3.46 14.91 11.27
N ALA A 314 2.40 14.87 10.45
CA ALA A 314 2.40 15.47 9.14
C ALA A 314 2.78 16.95 9.17
N GLN A 315 3.60 17.37 8.21
CA GLN A 315 4.02 18.74 8.02
C GLN A 315 3.55 19.19 6.62
N PRO A 316 2.40 19.86 6.53
CA PRO A 316 1.83 20.26 5.23
C PRO A 316 2.81 21.06 4.38
N GLY A 317 2.89 20.73 3.11
CA GLY A 317 3.78 21.38 2.13
C GLY A 317 5.25 20.98 2.19
N ARG A 318 5.63 20.08 3.12
CA ARG A 318 7.02 19.62 3.25
C ARG A 318 7.23 18.16 2.85
N TYR A 319 6.27 17.30 3.19
CA TYR A 319 6.30 15.86 2.91
C TYR A 319 5.10 15.47 2.05
N TYR A 320 4.58 14.23 2.14
CA TYR A 320 3.45 13.83 1.32
C TYR A 320 2.28 14.81 1.43
N ALA A 321 1.65 15.12 0.31
CA ALA A 321 0.47 16.00 0.30
C ALA A 321 -0.65 15.43 1.20
N GLU A 322 -0.81 14.10 1.22
CA GLU A 322 -1.81 13.38 2.00
C GLU A 322 -1.27 12.82 3.32
N ALA A 323 -0.08 13.28 3.78
CA ALA A 323 0.61 12.73 4.96
C ALA A 323 -0.28 12.61 6.19
N ALA A 324 -1.22 13.55 6.39
CA ALA A 324 -2.13 13.53 7.54
C ALA A 324 -3.12 12.35 7.53
N LEU A 325 -3.34 11.72 6.36
CA LEU A 325 -4.24 10.58 6.18
C LEU A 325 -3.49 9.23 6.26
N PHE A 326 -2.17 9.25 6.18
CA PHE A 326 -1.35 8.04 6.21
C PHE A 326 -1.17 7.51 7.63
N PRO A 327 -1.02 6.18 7.80
CA PRO A 327 -0.71 5.60 9.10
C PRO A 327 0.59 6.15 9.69
N LEU A 328 0.70 6.06 11.00
CA LEU A 328 1.96 6.33 11.68
C LEU A 328 2.92 5.16 11.47
N VAL A 329 4.16 5.47 11.17
CA VAL A 329 5.21 4.45 11.18
C VAL A 329 5.43 3.93 12.60
N LYS A 330 5.63 2.61 12.72
CA LYS A 330 5.92 1.95 13.98
C LYS A 330 7.32 2.29 14.46
N PHE A 331 7.42 2.73 15.72
CA PHE A 331 8.71 2.80 16.40
C PHE A 331 9.09 1.43 16.95
N GLU A 332 10.31 0.99 16.66
CA GLU A 332 10.87 -0.25 17.21
C GLU A 332 11.21 -0.10 18.70
N HIS A 333 11.79 1.06 19.04
CA HIS A 333 12.11 1.43 20.41
C HIS A 333 11.55 2.80 20.74
N ALA A 334 10.91 2.90 21.90
CA ALA A 334 10.43 4.15 22.49
C ALA A 334 10.76 4.12 23.99
N ASN A 335 11.96 4.58 24.36
CA ASN A 335 12.49 4.46 25.70
C ASN A 335 12.83 5.81 26.33
N PRO A 336 12.66 5.95 27.67
CA PRO A 336 13.19 7.11 28.36
C PRO A 336 14.72 7.19 28.20
N PHE A 337 15.23 8.40 27.97
CA PHE A 337 16.65 8.63 28.01
C PHE A 337 17.15 8.68 29.46
N VAL A 338 18.15 7.88 29.75
CA VAL A 338 18.82 7.89 31.05
C VAL A 338 20.23 8.45 30.86
N PRO A 339 20.51 9.67 31.35
CA PRO A 339 21.83 10.27 31.26
C PRO A 339 22.89 9.38 31.90
N PRO A 340 24.18 9.48 31.49
CA PRO A 340 24.70 10.43 30.48
C PRO A 340 24.65 9.88 29.04
N SER A 341 24.28 8.62 28.85
CA SER A 341 24.27 7.99 27.52
C SER A 341 23.31 6.81 27.44
N ALA A 342 22.83 6.54 26.26
CA ALA A 342 22.09 5.31 25.93
C ALA A 342 22.67 4.67 24.67
N VAL A 343 22.65 3.33 24.62
CA VAL A 343 23.09 2.56 23.45
C VAL A 343 21.97 1.62 23.02
N MET A 344 21.66 1.65 21.74
CA MET A 344 20.70 0.74 21.10
C MET A 344 21.45 -0.14 20.11
N ARG A 345 21.23 -1.45 20.18
CA ARG A 345 21.82 -2.43 19.27
C ARG A 345 20.72 -3.21 18.59
N GLY A 346 20.93 -3.53 17.34
CA GLY A 346 19.98 -4.32 16.56
C GLY A 346 20.60 -4.85 15.28
N THR A 347 19.76 -5.51 14.53
CA THR A 347 20.08 -5.96 13.17
C THR A 347 18.99 -5.42 12.23
N GLY A 348 19.37 -5.02 11.03
CA GLY A 348 18.45 -4.64 9.98
C GLY A 348 18.77 -5.35 8.68
N GLN A 349 17.77 -5.47 7.84
CA GLN A 349 17.88 -6.07 6.52
C GLN A 349 18.21 -4.98 5.47
N PRO A 350 18.79 -5.33 4.32
CA PRO A 350 19.05 -4.38 3.27
C PRO A 350 17.80 -3.60 2.85
N LEU A 351 17.92 -2.31 2.68
CA LEU A 351 16.86 -1.37 2.32
C LEU A 351 15.68 -1.34 3.30
N SER A 352 15.91 -1.70 4.57
CA SER A 352 14.94 -1.52 5.66
C SER A 352 15.20 -0.24 6.45
N SER A 353 14.28 0.10 7.35
CA SER A 353 14.44 1.23 8.26
C SER A 353 13.99 0.89 9.67
N HIS A 354 14.65 1.51 10.66
CA HIS A 354 14.33 1.42 12.07
C HIS A 354 13.99 2.83 12.57
N PHE A 355 12.86 2.95 13.22
CA PHE A 355 12.40 4.18 13.84
C PHE A 355 12.56 4.05 15.34
N LEU A 356 13.42 4.88 15.91
CA LEU A 356 13.79 4.85 17.30
C LEU A 356 13.38 6.16 17.97
N ASN A 357 12.88 6.09 19.18
CA ASN A 357 12.46 7.25 19.94
C ASN A 357 13.08 7.25 21.32
N SER A 358 13.63 8.37 21.75
CA SER A 358 14.13 8.60 23.10
C SER A 358 13.48 9.84 23.67
N PHE A 359 13.15 9.83 24.97
CA PHE A 359 12.42 10.92 25.59
C PHE A 359 12.90 11.25 27.01
N SER A 360 12.71 12.51 27.41
CA SER A 360 12.91 13.00 28.77
C SER A 360 11.89 14.09 29.08
N GLY A 361 10.97 13.83 30.01
CA GLY A 361 9.82 14.69 30.24
C GLY A 361 8.96 14.85 28.98
N SER A 362 8.78 16.08 28.53
CA SER A 362 8.07 16.40 27.28
C SER A 362 8.97 16.40 26.04
N ASP A 363 10.27 16.35 26.22
CA ASP A 363 11.22 16.39 25.11
C ASP A 363 11.38 15.05 24.46
N THR A 364 11.48 15.03 23.15
CA THR A 364 11.65 13.82 22.35
C THR A 364 12.74 13.95 21.31
N LEU A 365 13.42 12.84 21.04
CA LEU A 365 14.33 12.67 19.92
C LEU A 365 13.91 11.43 19.14
N SER A 366 13.49 11.63 17.89
CA SER A 366 13.25 10.52 16.97
C SER A 366 14.46 10.34 16.06
N VAL A 367 14.90 9.11 15.90
CA VAL A 367 15.98 8.75 14.98
C VAL A 367 15.41 7.82 13.92
N VAL A 368 15.63 8.16 12.66
CA VAL A 368 15.39 7.30 11.50
C VAL A 368 16.74 6.70 11.14
N LEU A 369 16.83 5.38 11.22
CA LEU A 369 18.02 4.63 10.88
C LEU A 369 17.71 3.76 9.66
N CYS A 370 18.42 3.97 8.55
CA CYS A 370 18.19 3.28 7.30
C CYS A 370 19.38 2.42 6.92
N ASN A 371 19.11 1.18 6.51
CA ASN A 371 20.06 0.40 5.74
C ASN A 371 19.88 0.77 4.26
N VAL A 372 20.95 1.13 3.57
CA VAL A 372 20.93 1.56 2.17
C VAL A 372 21.82 0.68 1.28
N ASP A 373 22.07 -0.54 1.68
CA ASP A 373 22.90 -1.51 0.95
C ASP A 373 22.14 -2.13 -0.23
N GLU A 374 22.24 -1.50 -1.39
CA GLU A 374 21.64 -1.98 -2.64
C GLU A 374 22.24 -3.32 -3.09
N ALA A 375 23.57 -3.48 -2.93
CA ALA A 375 24.25 -4.68 -3.37
C ALA A 375 23.83 -5.91 -2.55
N ALA A 376 23.69 -5.74 -1.22
CA ALA A 376 23.15 -6.79 -0.38
C ALA A 376 21.69 -7.09 -0.69
N ALA A 377 20.87 -6.06 -0.97
CA ALA A 377 19.46 -6.24 -1.35
C ALA A 377 19.27 -7.07 -2.63
N GLU A 378 20.18 -6.94 -3.57
CA GLU A 378 20.18 -7.75 -4.81
C GLU A 378 20.73 -9.17 -4.59
N ALA A 379 21.72 -9.34 -3.72
CA ALA A 379 22.34 -10.63 -3.43
C ALA A 379 21.48 -11.48 -2.48
N ASP A 380 21.09 -10.93 -1.34
CA ASP A 380 20.22 -11.55 -0.33
C ASP A 380 19.46 -10.45 0.44
N ARG A 381 18.24 -10.18 0.06
CA ARG A 381 17.39 -9.14 0.67
C ARG A 381 17.10 -9.35 2.15
N TYR A 382 17.33 -10.54 2.68
CA TYR A 382 17.12 -10.91 4.08
C TYR A 382 18.41 -11.03 4.90
N ALA A 383 19.57 -10.71 4.31
CA ALA A 383 20.84 -10.71 5.03
C ALA A 383 20.81 -9.73 6.21
N ALA A 384 20.98 -10.24 7.44
CA ALA A 384 20.99 -9.39 8.62
C ALA A 384 22.33 -8.66 8.77
N GLN A 385 22.28 -7.34 8.94
CA GLN A 385 23.44 -6.49 9.20
C GLN A 385 23.30 -5.78 10.55
N GLU A 386 24.35 -5.82 11.37
CA GLU A 386 24.32 -5.26 12.72
C GLU A 386 24.52 -3.75 12.73
N PHE A 387 23.86 -3.07 13.69
CA PHE A 387 24.09 -1.66 14.01
C PHE A 387 24.18 -1.42 15.51
N GLU A 388 24.91 -0.39 15.89
CA GLU A 388 24.90 0.19 17.23
C GLU A 388 24.70 1.70 17.12
N LEU A 389 23.64 2.21 17.75
CA LEU A 389 23.34 3.62 17.85
C LEU A 389 23.61 4.10 19.27
N SER A 390 24.50 5.07 19.42
CA SER A 390 24.84 5.68 20.71
C SER A 390 24.27 7.09 20.80
N LEU A 391 23.57 7.38 21.89
CA LEU A 391 23.07 8.70 22.26
C LEU A 391 23.87 9.20 23.46
N LYS A 392 24.44 10.40 23.40
CA LYS A 392 25.19 11.00 24.51
C LYS A 392 24.70 12.42 24.79
N ALA A 393 24.47 12.69 26.08
CA ALA A 393 24.16 14.02 26.54
C ALA A 393 25.45 14.86 26.66
N PRO A 394 25.51 16.08 26.08
CA PRO A 394 26.58 16.99 26.37
C PRO A 394 26.47 17.42 27.86
N ASP A 395 27.59 17.41 28.56
CA ASP A 395 27.73 17.94 29.92
C ASP A 395 26.76 17.38 30.99
N GLY A 396 26.28 16.13 30.80
CA GLY A 396 25.40 15.45 31.75
C GLY A 396 23.98 15.99 31.82
N SER A 397 23.54 16.75 30.83
CA SER A 397 22.15 17.25 30.73
C SER A 397 21.15 16.10 30.59
N SER A 398 19.93 16.32 31.07
CA SER A 398 18.83 15.33 30.93
C SER A 398 17.94 15.57 29.72
N GLY A 399 18.14 16.67 28.98
CA GLY A 399 17.35 17.03 27.80
C GLY A 399 17.76 16.21 26.58
N VAL A 400 16.77 15.66 25.85
CA VAL A 400 17.05 14.83 24.65
C VAL A 400 17.22 15.66 23.38
N GLY A 401 16.83 16.93 23.38
CA GLY A 401 16.90 17.77 22.18
C GLY A 401 18.33 18.08 21.70
N ASN A 402 19.33 17.95 22.59
CA ASN A 402 20.74 18.25 22.32
C ASN A 402 21.65 17.00 22.37
N LEU A 403 21.09 15.80 22.29
CA LEU A 403 21.91 14.59 22.30
C LEU A 403 22.77 14.50 21.03
N SER A 404 24.03 14.12 21.20
CA SER A 404 24.83 13.67 20.08
C SER A 404 24.43 12.24 19.72
N VAL A 405 24.16 12.02 18.44
CA VAL A 405 23.84 10.71 17.87
C VAL A 405 25.06 10.21 17.13
N SER A 406 25.50 8.99 17.41
CA SER A 406 26.58 8.34 16.68
C SER A 406 26.21 6.92 16.32
N LEU A 407 26.37 6.59 15.05
CA LEU A 407 26.12 5.29 14.48
C LEU A 407 27.44 4.53 14.30
N THR A 408 27.48 3.30 14.78
CA THR A 408 28.56 2.35 14.55
C THR A 408 27.98 1.10 13.91
N SER A 409 28.54 0.69 12.79
CA SER A 409 28.18 -0.56 12.10
C SER A 409 29.44 -1.21 11.54
N GLY A 410 29.39 -2.49 11.23
CA GLY A 410 30.49 -3.21 10.58
C GLY A 410 30.80 -2.64 9.18
N ASP A 411 29.79 -2.22 8.45
CA ASP A 411 29.90 -1.47 7.20
C ASP A 411 29.20 -0.13 7.30
N ARG A 412 29.96 0.95 7.53
CA ARG A 412 29.44 2.32 7.64
C ARG A 412 28.81 2.85 6.36
N ARG A 413 29.06 2.24 5.21
CA ARG A 413 28.47 2.65 3.92
C ARG A 413 27.05 2.15 3.75
N ALA A 414 26.70 1.06 4.45
CA ALA A 414 25.38 0.44 4.38
C ALA A 414 24.33 1.15 5.25
N TRP A 415 24.75 1.95 6.23
CA TRP A 415 23.85 2.56 7.21
C TRP A 415 23.91 4.07 7.21
N TRP A 416 22.73 4.68 7.35
CA TRP A 416 22.54 6.11 7.45
C TRP A 416 21.55 6.44 8.57
N ASP A 417 21.79 7.53 9.31
CA ASP A 417 20.91 7.99 10.38
C ASP A 417 20.57 9.48 10.28
N ARG A 418 19.39 9.85 10.78
CA ARG A 418 18.98 11.23 10.99
C ARG A 418 18.08 11.36 12.22
N SER A 419 18.36 12.38 13.01
CA SER A 419 17.63 12.66 14.24
C SER A 419 16.76 13.91 14.12
N PHE A 420 15.62 13.89 14.80
CA PHE A 420 14.62 14.95 14.80
C PHE A 420 14.16 15.21 16.23
N ALA A 421 14.51 16.39 16.78
CA ALA A 421 14.00 16.81 18.07
C ALA A 421 12.51 17.18 17.96
N GLY A 422 11.69 16.72 18.90
CA GLY A 422 10.26 17.03 18.93
C GLY A 422 9.40 16.38 17.84
N ALA A 423 9.98 15.47 17.02
CA ALA A 423 9.24 14.82 15.93
C ALA A 423 8.18 13.83 16.42
N SER A 424 8.32 13.36 17.64
CA SER A 424 7.33 12.50 18.28
C SER A 424 7.11 12.97 19.72
N PRO A 425 5.90 13.22 20.17
CA PRO A 425 5.64 13.52 21.58
C PRO A 425 5.82 12.22 22.39
N ALA A 426 7.02 12.03 22.95
CA ALA A 426 7.25 10.95 23.87
C ALA A 426 6.67 11.30 25.23
N GLY A 427 5.98 10.35 25.84
CA GLY A 427 5.36 10.55 27.16
C GLY A 427 4.15 11.49 27.15
N SER A 428 3.88 12.22 26.08
CA SER A 428 2.55 12.80 25.85
C SER A 428 1.68 11.73 25.23
N PRO A 429 0.48 11.47 25.77
CA PRO A 429 -0.50 10.70 25.03
C PRO A 429 -0.64 11.33 23.65
N LEU A 430 -0.89 10.54 22.65
CA LEU A 430 -1.25 11.04 21.33
C LEU A 430 -2.23 12.20 21.54
N ALA A 431 -1.83 13.41 21.18
CA ALA A 431 -2.60 14.60 21.56
C ALA A 431 -3.92 14.68 20.80
N SER A 432 -4.06 13.94 19.68
CA SER A 432 -5.22 14.07 18.81
C SER A 432 -5.64 12.74 18.18
N PRO A 433 -6.95 12.55 17.99
CA PRO A 433 -7.48 11.45 17.18
C PRO A 433 -6.90 11.45 15.77
N TYR A 434 -6.76 10.24 15.20
CA TYR A 434 -6.21 10.06 13.87
C TYR A 434 -6.96 8.95 13.09
N PRO A 435 -7.28 9.14 11.80
CA PRO A 435 -7.13 10.38 11.02
C PRO A 435 -8.04 11.49 11.53
N ASN A 436 -7.60 12.74 11.41
CA ASN A 436 -8.41 13.90 11.78
C ASN A 436 -8.06 15.08 10.85
N PRO A 437 -8.90 15.45 9.86
CA PRO A 437 -10.28 14.99 9.70
C PRO A 437 -10.44 13.49 9.42
N PHE A 438 -11.53 12.93 9.93
CA PHE A 438 -11.95 11.58 9.70
C PHE A 438 -12.99 11.54 8.56
N HIS A 439 -12.74 10.69 7.56
CA HIS A 439 -13.64 10.48 6.43
C HIS A 439 -14.26 9.08 6.54
N PRO A 440 -15.50 8.92 7.05
CA PRO A 440 -16.11 7.60 7.23
C PRO A 440 -16.24 6.78 5.94
N ASP A 441 -16.36 7.46 4.80
CA ASP A 441 -16.49 6.83 3.49
C ASP A 441 -15.12 6.34 2.94
N GLY A 442 -14.01 6.88 3.45
CA GLY A 442 -12.64 6.51 3.04
C GLY A 442 -11.79 5.86 4.14
N HIS A 443 -12.18 6.01 5.40
CA HIS A 443 -11.47 5.46 6.55
C HIS A 443 -12.39 4.53 7.33
N ARG A 444 -11.92 3.32 7.67
CA ARG A 444 -12.73 2.38 8.49
C ARG A 444 -13.00 2.90 9.89
N THR A 445 -11.99 3.54 10.49
CA THR A 445 -12.08 4.03 11.87
C THR A 445 -11.14 5.20 12.10
N VAL A 446 -11.48 6.05 13.06
CA VAL A 446 -10.57 7.00 13.68
C VAL A 446 -10.09 6.43 15.01
N LEU A 447 -8.77 6.44 15.24
CA LEU A 447 -8.20 6.08 16.53
C LEU A 447 -8.21 7.31 17.45
N ILE A 448 -8.83 7.14 18.62
CA ILE A 448 -8.76 8.09 19.72
C ILE A 448 -7.64 7.60 20.63
N PRO A 449 -6.47 8.26 20.65
CA PRO A 449 -5.34 7.80 21.43
C PRO A 449 -5.61 8.00 22.92
N LEU A 450 -5.18 7.04 23.72
CA LEU A 450 -5.30 7.07 25.17
C LEU A 450 -3.93 7.02 25.84
N PRO A 451 -3.72 7.73 26.96
CA PRO A 451 -2.53 7.58 27.78
C PRO A 451 -2.30 6.11 28.20
N SER A 452 -1.03 5.74 28.40
CA SER A 452 -0.66 4.41 28.92
C SER A 452 -1.23 4.12 30.32
N THR A 453 -1.71 5.14 31.00
CA THR A 453 -2.42 5.04 32.29
C THR A 453 -3.83 4.48 32.16
N PHE A 454 -4.41 4.48 30.95
CA PHE A 454 -5.67 3.82 30.68
C PHE A 454 -5.48 2.32 30.54
N SER A 455 -6.18 1.55 31.32
CA SER A 455 -6.17 0.09 31.29
C SER A 455 -7.57 -0.48 31.46
N GLY A 456 -7.83 -1.64 30.87
CA GLY A 456 -9.12 -2.30 30.93
C GLY A 456 -10.19 -1.60 30.09
N ASN A 457 -11.42 -1.54 30.58
CA ASN A 457 -12.53 -0.93 29.87
C ASN A 457 -12.52 0.60 30.01
N VAL A 458 -12.68 1.26 28.87
CA VAL A 458 -12.81 2.71 28.74
C VAL A 458 -14.24 3.02 28.33
N GLU A 459 -14.89 3.93 29.03
CA GLU A 459 -16.14 4.49 28.58
C GLU A 459 -15.88 5.63 27.61
N LEU A 460 -16.27 5.44 26.33
CA LEU A 460 -16.17 6.44 25.28
C LEU A 460 -17.53 7.09 25.07
N SER A 461 -17.59 8.41 25.25
CA SER A 461 -18.74 9.24 24.91
C SER A 461 -18.39 10.22 23.80
N LEU A 462 -19.25 10.35 22.81
CA LEU A 462 -19.12 11.30 21.71
C LEU A 462 -20.32 12.22 21.67
N TYR A 463 -20.09 13.50 21.46
CA TYR A 463 -21.08 14.56 21.38
C TYR A 463 -20.90 15.34 20.08
N ASP A 464 -21.99 15.82 19.51
CA ASP A 464 -21.96 16.72 18.35
C ASP A 464 -21.61 18.18 18.76
N ALA A 465 -21.66 19.08 17.79
CA ALA A 465 -21.36 20.50 18.01
C ALA A 465 -22.36 21.20 18.94
N SER A 466 -23.59 20.63 19.11
CA SER A 466 -24.62 21.10 20.01
C SER A 466 -24.50 20.48 21.40
N LEU A 467 -23.48 19.64 21.63
CA LEU A 467 -23.26 18.85 22.84
C LEU A 467 -24.35 17.80 23.09
N GLU A 468 -25.06 17.39 22.04
CA GLU A 468 -25.95 16.24 22.12
C GLU A 468 -25.14 14.94 22.04
N LEU A 469 -25.53 13.96 22.89
CA LEU A 469 -24.84 12.67 22.93
C LEU A 469 -25.13 11.89 21.66
N VAL A 470 -24.08 11.55 20.93
CA VAL A 470 -24.10 10.79 19.67
C VAL A 470 -23.84 9.31 19.89
N LEU A 471 -22.89 8.99 20.79
CA LEU A 471 -22.47 7.63 21.09
C LEU A 471 -22.01 7.52 22.54
N ARG A 472 -22.38 6.42 23.20
CA ARG A 472 -21.76 5.98 24.45
C ARG A 472 -21.54 4.48 24.42
N ARG A 473 -20.27 4.06 24.60
CA ARG A 473 -19.89 2.63 24.62
C ARG A 473 -18.76 2.39 25.61
N SER A 474 -18.84 1.21 26.26
CA SER A 474 -17.67 0.65 26.95
C SER A 474 -16.83 -0.13 25.94
N VAL A 475 -15.56 0.22 25.81
CA VAL A 475 -14.62 -0.38 24.86
C VAL A 475 -13.34 -0.77 25.60
N SER A 476 -12.75 -1.89 25.22
CA SER A 476 -11.46 -2.27 25.78
C SER A 476 -10.36 -1.33 25.27
N ALA A 477 -9.53 -0.83 26.19
CA ALA A 477 -8.33 -0.03 25.88
C ALA A 477 -7.14 -0.90 25.42
N ASP A 478 -7.40 -2.14 25.02
CA ASP A 478 -6.35 -3.07 24.65
C ASP A 478 -5.50 -2.53 23.51
N VAL A 479 -4.18 -2.73 23.64
CA VAL A 479 -3.20 -2.56 22.56
C VAL A 479 -3.69 -3.37 21.37
N ARG A 480 -4.33 -2.74 20.41
CA ARG A 480 -4.89 -3.45 19.26
C ARG A 480 -3.78 -4.09 18.45
N LYS A 481 -3.81 -5.41 18.37
CA LYS A 481 -3.13 -6.16 17.34
C LYS A 481 -3.80 -5.80 16.01
N GLY A 482 -3.10 -5.13 15.12
CA GLY A 482 -3.66 -4.71 13.83
C GLY A 482 -3.17 -3.31 13.45
N LEU A 483 -3.97 -2.57 12.73
CA LEU A 483 -3.67 -1.28 12.07
C LEU A 483 -2.84 -0.26 12.89
N TYR A 484 -2.79 -0.40 14.22
CA TYR A 484 -2.17 0.55 15.15
C TYR A 484 -1.38 -0.18 16.26
N THR A 485 -0.61 -1.20 15.92
CA THR A 485 0.21 -1.94 16.89
C THR A 485 1.12 -1.02 17.69
N GLY A 486 1.00 -1.10 19.03
CA GLY A 486 1.85 -0.34 19.96
C GLY A 486 1.24 0.96 20.47
N LEU A 487 0.03 1.34 20.07
CA LEU A 487 -0.66 2.52 20.58
C LEU A 487 -1.89 2.11 21.41
N ASN A 488 -1.97 2.57 22.65
CA ASN A 488 -3.20 2.51 23.41
C ASN A 488 -4.22 3.47 22.78
N GLY A 489 -5.40 2.97 22.48
CA GLY A 489 -6.43 3.81 21.90
C GLY A 489 -7.76 3.10 21.71
N VAL A 490 -8.78 3.88 21.47
CA VAL A 490 -10.12 3.41 21.15
C VAL A 490 -10.45 3.80 19.72
N ALA A 491 -10.94 2.86 18.93
CA ALA A 491 -11.37 3.14 17.57
C ALA A 491 -12.87 3.46 17.53
N TRP A 492 -13.20 4.49 16.73
CA TRP A 492 -14.57 4.83 16.38
C TRP A 492 -14.76 4.75 14.85
N ASP A 493 -15.85 4.10 14.45
CA ASP A 493 -16.19 3.83 13.04
C ASP A 493 -17.06 4.92 12.39
N GLY A 494 -17.23 6.07 13.05
CA GLY A 494 -18.06 7.17 12.57
C GLY A 494 -19.55 6.95 12.68
N LYS A 495 -20.01 5.92 13.43
CA LYS A 495 -21.43 5.63 13.62
C LYS A 495 -21.91 6.11 14.98
N ASP A 496 -23.18 6.50 15.01
CA ASP A 496 -23.92 6.80 16.24
C ASP A 496 -24.33 5.50 16.97
N ASP A 497 -25.06 5.63 18.08
CA ASP A 497 -25.58 4.52 18.87
C ASP A 497 -26.63 3.66 18.13
N LYS A 498 -27.20 4.17 17.03
CA LYS A 498 -28.13 3.48 16.13
C LYS A 498 -27.47 2.83 14.93
N GLY A 499 -26.13 2.92 14.82
CA GLY A 499 -25.36 2.36 13.74
C GLY A 499 -25.37 3.21 12.44
N LYS A 500 -25.90 4.44 12.49
CA LYS A 500 -25.93 5.35 11.35
C LYS A 500 -24.63 6.18 11.31
N ILE A 501 -24.04 6.34 10.12
CA ILE A 501 -22.89 7.22 9.93
C ILE A 501 -23.28 8.66 10.25
N VAL A 502 -22.46 9.32 11.06
CA VAL A 502 -22.69 10.70 11.49
C VAL A 502 -22.45 11.70 10.36
N SER A 503 -23.00 12.89 10.47
CA SER A 503 -22.87 13.97 9.48
C SER A 503 -21.49 14.62 9.52
N THR A 504 -21.10 15.34 8.46
CA THR A 504 -19.97 16.26 8.49
C THR A 504 -20.12 17.25 9.64
N GLY A 505 -19.06 17.38 10.46
CA GLY A 505 -19.07 18.25 11.63
C GLY A 505 -17.91 18.00 12.57
N VAL A 506 -17.91 18.73 13.69
CA VAL A 506 -16.95 18.53 14.78
C VAL A 506 -17.63 17.77 15.91
N TYR A 507 -17.01 16.69 16.35
CA TYR A 507 -17.48 15.83 17.43
C TYR A 507 -16.51 15.92 18.61
N TRP A 508 -17.06 16.09 19.81
CA TRP A 508 -16.30 16.07 21.04
C TRP A 508 -16.30 14.67 21.61
N TYR A 509 -15.15 14.17 22.05
CA TYR A 509 -15.06 12.91 22.75
C TYR A 509 -14.63 13.09 24.20
N ILE A 510 -15.13 12.21 25.05
CA ILE A 510 -14.70 11.99 26.42
C ILE A 510 -14.43 10.50 26.56
N ALA A 511 -13.19 10.15 26.93
CA ALA A 511 -12.78 8.78 27.27
C ALA A 511 -12.45 8.74 28.77
N GLU A 512 -13.08 7.81 29.49
CA GLU A 512 -12.95 7.67 30.93
C GLU A 512 -12.58 6.25 31.33
N SER A 513 -11.60 6.11 32.22
CA SER A 513 -11.21 4.84 32.84
C SER A 513 -10.59 5.11 34.21
N VAL A 514 -11.02 4.38 35.24
CA VAL A 514 -10.51 4.36 36.64
C VAL A 514 -9.84 5.67 37.08
N GLY A 515 -10.64 6.76 37.14
CA GLY A 515 -10.18 8.06 37.64
C GLY A 515 -9.36 8.90 36.66
N VAL A 516 -9.19 8.45 35.44
CA VAL A 516 -8.50 9.20 34.35
C VAL A 516 -9.51 9.58 33.27
N VAL A 517 -9.51 10.85 32.89
CA VAL A 517 -10.39 11.39 31.85
C VAL A 517 -9.55 12.07 30.76
N GLN A 518 -9.82 11.69 29.51
CA GLN A 518 -9.26 12.37 28.35
C GLN A 518 -10.39 12.98 27.51
N ARG A 519 -10.15 14.16 26.97
CA ARG A 519 -11.12 14.89 26.15
C ARG A 519 -10.44 15.44 24.89
N GLY A 520 -11.23 15.53 23.84
CA GLY A 520 -10.74 16.12 22.59
C GLY A 520 -11.84 16.24 21.55
N LYS A 521 -11.44 16.48 20.31
CA LYS A 521 -12.37 16.67 19.19
C LYS A 521 -11.94 15.91 17.96
N ILE A 522 -12.90 15.51 17.16
CA ILE A 522 -12.74 14.84 15.86
C ILE A 522 -13.51 15.67 14.85
N ALA A 523 -12.83 16.08 13.79
CA ALA A 523 -13.50 16.63 12.62
C ALA A 523 -13.90 15.46 11.71
N VAL A 524 -15.17 15.40 11.33
CA VAL A 524 -15.70 14.41 10.38
C VAL A 524 -16.05 15.13 9.08
N VAL A 525 -15.61 14.59 7.95
CA VAL A 525 -15.91 15.10 6.61
C VAL A 525 -16.42 13.93 5.75
N ARG A 526 -17.58 14.13 5.13
CA ARG A 526 -18.21 13.16 4.21
C ARG A 526 -18.18 13.70 2.81
#